data_fc6d096aec180305ae81e39048d4ed7f
#
_entry.id   fc6d096aec180305ae81e39048d4ed7f
#
_cell.length_a   1.000
_cell.length_b   1.000
_cell.length_c   1.000
_cell.angle_alpha   90.00
_cell.angle_beta   90.00
_cell.angle_gamma   90.00
#
_symmetry.space_group_name_H-M   'P 1'
#
loop_
_entity.id
_entity.type
_entity.pdbx_description
1 polymer ?
#
loop_
_entity_poly.entity_id
_entity_poly.type
_entity_poly.pdbx_seq_one_letter_code
_entity_poly.pdbx_strand_id
1 'polypeptide(L)'
;DFVGGGILDEETMLRFLNEKGMTVVTIKYRTPRPSAESGLSKHTTAWQDLQRAIRIVRNEAKSLGLDPNRIGISGCSAGGHLTLMGVTSSKHQSYLPIDSIDKVPCNVQWGLATYPAYVLSDGSDGHDSEGGNEDRDVIKPEFSFDVKTAPTLFLHGDADGYAAMGSVKCWERMRAMGIQSELHTFALRKHCFQKQAAPGKGSYGYLDRIWDFLTEKKFNR
;
A
#
# COMPACT_ATOMS: atom_id res chain seq x y z
N ASP A 1 -0.09 -8.57 10.65
CA ASP A 1 -1.10 -9.59 10.93
C ASP A 1 -2.55 -9.23 10.62
N PHE A 2 -2.88 -8.07 10.09
CA PHE A 2 -4.27 -7.61 9.93
C PHE A 2 -5.10 -7.77 11.23
N VAL A 3 -4.47 -7.62 12.37
CA VAL A 3 -5.11 -7.83 13.68
C VAL A 3 -5.65 -6.55 14.31
N GLY A 4 -5.27 -5.42 13.77
CA GLY A 4 -5.68 -4.10 14.22
C GLY A 4 -4.56 -3.09 13.99
N GLY A 5 -4.91 -1.85 13.85
CA GLY A 5 -3.98 -0.74 13.70
C GLY A 5 -4.70 0.57 13.95
N GLY A 6 -3.96 1.57 14.38
CA GLY A 6 -4.50 2.89 14.62
C GLY A 6 -4.37 3.78 13.37
N ILE A 7 -5.41 4.52 13.06
CA ILE A 7 -5.37 5.61 12.07
C ILE A 7 -4.31 6.65 12.47
N LEU A 8 -4.04 6.76 13.77
CA LEU A 8 -3.15 7.76 14.37
C LEU A 8 -1.68 7.65 13.95
N ASP A 9 -1.24 6.48 13.48
CA ASP A 9 0.15 6.28 13.05
C ASP A 9 0.50 7.07 11.78
N GLU A 10 -0.51 7.46 11.00
CA GLU A 10 -0.38 8.19 9.74
C GLU A 10 -0.80 9.67 9.85
N GLU A 11 -1.17 10.17 11.03
CA GLU A 11 -1.72 11.54 11.18
C GLU A 11 -0.83 12.62 10.55
N THR A 12 0.48 12.50 10.71
CA THR A 12 1.43 13.46 10.13
C THR A 12 1.36 13.50 8.61
N MET A 13 1.29 12.34 7.95
CA MET A 13 1.18 12.25 6.50
C MET A 13 -0.19 12.72 6.02
N LEU A 14 -1.28 12.33 6.70
CA LEU A 14 -2.64 12.75 6.35
C LEU A 14 -2.78 14.27 6.41
N ARG A 15 -2.28 14.90 7.47
CA ARG A 15 -2.27 16.35 7.65
C ARG A 15 -1.45 17.02 6.53
N PHE A 16 -0.25 16.52 6.27
CA PHE A 16 0.62 17.02 5.22
C PHE A 16 -0.07 16.99 3.84
N LEU A 17 -0.72 15.90 3.46
CA LEU A 17 -1.44 15.79 2.19
C LEU A 17 -2.64 16.75 2.13
N ASN A 18 -3.39 16.90 3.22
CA ASN A 18 -4.49 17.86 3.29
C ASN A 18 -4.01 19.30 3.14
N GLU A 19 -2.90 19.69 3.77
CA GLU A 19 -2.27 21.00 3.63
C GLU A 19 -1.82 21.28 2.18
N LYS A 20 -1.52 20.22 1.44
CA LYS A 20 -1.21 20.29 0.00
C LYS A 20 -2.45 20.26 -0.92
N GLY A 21 -3.65 20.34 -0.35
CA GLY A 21 -4.91 20.39 -1.09
C GLY A 21 -5.45 19.04 -1.55
N MET A 22 -4.92 17.94 -1.04
CA MET A 22 -5.44 16.60 -1.34
C MET A 22 -6.53 16.20 -0.34
N THR A 23 -7.64 15.66 -0.81
CA THR A 23 -8.65 15.05 0.05
C THR A 23 -8.19 13.67 0.48
N VAL A 24 -8.19 13.41 1.77
CA VAL A 24 -7.80 12.11 2.35
C VAL A 24 -9.02 11.42 2.93
N VAL A 25 -9.24 10.17 2.51
CA VAL A 25 -10.29 9.29 3.04
C VAL A 25 -9.61 8.13 3.75
N THR A 26 -9.87 7.96 5.04
CA THR A 26 -9.33 6.86 5.83
C THR A 26 -10.26 5.66 5.82
N ILE A 27 -9.69 4.46 5.66
CA ILE A 27 -10.44 3.22 5.62
C ILE A 27 -10.17 2.43 6.89
N LYS A 28 -11.24 2.11 7.63
CA LYS A 28 -11.21 1.12 8.70
C LYS A 28 -11.69 -0.21 8.14
N TYR A 29 -10.74 -1.07 7.74
CA TYR A 29 -11.08 -2.40 7.24
C TYR A 29 -11.29 -3.40 8.38
N ARG A 30 -11.99 -4.48 8.07
CA ARG A 30 -12.34 -5.52 9.06
C ARG A 30 -11.11 -6.23 9.60
N THR A 31 -11.06 -6.36 10.92
CA THR A 31 -10.07 -7.11 11.70
C THR A 31 -10.81 -7.91 12.79
N PRO A 32 -10.27 -9.02 13.30
CA PRO A 32 -8.99 -9.64 12.90
C PRO A 32 -9.06 -10.28 11.51
N ARG A 33 -7.90 -10.74 11.01
CA ARG A 33 -7.83 -11.57 9.80
C ARG A 33 -8.74 -12.80 9.90
N PRO A 34 -9.20 -13.37 8.77
CA PRO A 34 -9.95 -14.61 8.77
C PRO A 34 -9.23 -15.72 9.54
N SER A 35 -9.97 -16.56 10.26
CA SER A 35 -9.39 -17.73 10.94
C SER A 35 -8.86 -18.74 9.91
N ALA A 36 -7.92 -19.59 10.32
CA ALA A 36 -7.40 -20.64 9.45
C ALA A 36 -8.50 -21.63 9.00
N GLU A 37 -9.50 -21.85 9.85
CA GLU A 37 -10.65 -22.76 9.59
C GLU A 37 -11.56 -22.23 8.48
N SER A 38 -11.55 -20.92 8.21
CA SER A 38 -12.38 -20.31 7.15
C SER A 38 -11.93 -20.69 5.74
N GLY A 39 -10.71 -21.22 5.56
CA GLY A 39 -10.11 -21.46 4.25
C GLY A 39 -9.77 -20.18 3.45
N LEU A 40 -9.98 -19.00 4.03
CA LEU A 40 -9.72 -17.73 3.39
C LEU A 40 -8.27 -17.27 3.66
N SER A 41 -7.67 -16.61 2.67
CA SER A 41 -6.37 -15.97 2.84
C SER A 41 -6.44 -14.87 3.89
N LYS A 42 -5.34 -14.65 4.62
CA LYS A 42 -5.23 -13.68 5.73
C LYS A 42 -5.68 -12.25 5.37
N HIS A 43 -5.49 -11.84 4.12
CA HIS A 43 -5.83 -10.52 3.60
C HIS A 43 -7.27 -10.40 3.05
N THR A 44 -8.01 -11.50 2.90
CA THR A 44 -9.26 -11.54 2.10
C THR A 44 -10.28 -10.49 2.53
N THR A 45 -10.63 -10.41 3.82
CA THR A 45 -11.64 -9.45 4.30
C THR A 45 -11.20 -8.01 4.16
N ALA A 46 -9.94 -7.71 4.47
CA ALA A 46 -9.38 -6.38 4.30
C ALA A 46 -9.30 -5.98 2.82
N TRP A 47 -9.00 -6.93 1.93
CA TRP A 47 -8.99 -6.73 0.48
C TRP A 47 -10.39 -6.42 -0.07
N GLN A 48 -11.42 -7.12 0.39
CA GLN A 48 -12.82 -6.83 0.06
C GLN A 48 -13.20 -5.40 0.46
N ASP A 49 -12.86 -5.01 1.69
CA ASP A 49 -13.16 -3.68 2.21
C ASP A 49 -12.45 -2.58 1.43
N LEU A 50 -11.17 -2.78 1.06
CA LEU A 50 -10.43 -1.83 0.24
C LEU A 50 -11.08 -1.64 -1.13
N GLN A 51 -11.42 -2.72 -1.83
CA GLN A 51 -12.07 -2.62 -3.14
C GLN A 51 -13.41 -1.88 -3.03
N ARG A 52 -14.21 -2.21 -2.02
CA ARG A 52 -15.49 -1.55 -1.79
C ARG A 52 -15.32 -0.06 -1.47
N ALA A 53 -14.36 0.29 -0.62
CA ALA A 53 -14.07 1.69 -0.28
C ALA A 53 -13.66 2.52 -1.50
N ILE A 54 -12.77 1.99 -2.36
CA ILE A 54 -12.36 2.69 -3.59
C ILE A 54 -13.58 2.93 -4.51
N ARG A 55 -14.47 1.94 -4.65
CA ARG A 55 -15.69 2.08 -5.45
C ARG A 55 -16.62 3.15 -4.90
N ILE A 56 -16.84 3.18 -3.58
CA ILE A 56 -17.66 4.19 -2.91
C ILE A 56 -17.06 5.58 -3.15
N VAL A 57 -15.78 5.78 -2.86
CA VAL A 57 -15.10 7.06 -3.07
C VAL A 57 -15.21 7.52 -4.51
N ARG A 58 -15.02 6.63 -5.48
CA ARG A 58 -15.15 6.98 -6.91
C ARG A 58 -16.59 7.31 -7.29
N ASN A 59 -17.56 6.58 -6.76
CA ASN A 59 -18.98 6.86 -7.00
C ASN A 59 -19.40 8.24 -6.49
N GLU A 60 -18.92 8.58 -5.28
CA GLU A 60 -19.24 9.85 -4.62
C GLU A 60 -18.31 11.01 -5.05
N ALA A 61 -17.27 10.76 -5.84
CA ALA A 61 -16.26 11.77 -6.16
C ALA A 61 -16.86 13.07 -6.69
N LYS A 62 -17.81 13.00 -7.63
CA LYS A 62 -18.44 14.20 -8.21
C LYS A 62 -19.23 15.00 -7.19
N SER A 63 -19.98 14.35 -6.32
CA SER A 63 -20.77 15.01 -5.26
C SER A 63 -19.87 15.69 -4.22
N LEU A 64 -18.63 15.17 -4.06
CA LEU A 64 -17.61 15.72 -3.18
C LEU A 64 -16.70 16.75 -3.87
N GLY A 65 -16.96 17.08 -5.16
CA GLY A 65 -16.11 18.00 -5.93
C GLY A 65 -14.72 17.41 -6.27
N LEU A 66 -14.61 16.08 -6.31
CA LEU A 66 -13.37 15.36 -6.60
C LEU A 66 -13.38 14.76 -8.01
N ASP A 67 -12.20 14.52 -8.56
CA ASP A 67 -12.04 13.81 -9.83
C ASP A 67 -12.00 12.28 -9.59
N PRO A 68 -13.00 11.52 -10.12
CA PRO A 68 -13.05 10.06 -9.97
C PRO A 68 -11.88 9.33 -10.65
N ASN A 69 -11.14 9.99 -11.52
CA ASN A 69 -9.97 9.44 -12.22
C ASN A 69 -8.64 9.76 -11.52
N ARG A 70 -8.67 10.37 -10.33
CA ARG A 70 -7.49 10.79 -9.59
C ARG A 70 -7.50 10.25 -8.16
N ILE A 71 -7.72 8.94 -8.05
CA ILE A 71 -7.74 8.23 -6.77
C ILE A 71 -6.42 7.46 -6.63
N GLY A 72 -5.70 7.75 -5.57
CA GLY A 72 -4.55 6.96 -5.14
C GLY A 72 -4.83 6.24 -3.82
N ILE A 73 -3.95 5.35 -3.45
CA ILE A 73 -4.01 4.65 -2.15
C ILE A 73 -2.69 4.74 -1.42
N SER A 74 -2.78 4.79 -0.10
CA SER A 74 -1.62 4.82 0.78
C SER A 74 -1.84 3.90 1.98
N GLY A 75 -0.78 3.29 2.45
CA GLY A 75 -0.80 2.51 3.67
C GLY A 75 0.58 2.06 4.11
N CYS A 76 0.68 1.72 5.39
CA CYS A 76 1.92 1.24 5.99
C CYS A 76 1.75 -0.17 6.57
N SER A 77 2.82 -0.94 6.64
CA SER A 77 2.82 -2.29 7.21
C SER A 77 1.79 -3.20 6.51
N ALA A 78 0.81 -3.74 7.22
CA ALA A 78 -0.31 -4.47 6.63
C ALA A 78 -1.15 -3.58 5.67
N GLY A 79 -1.27 -2.28 5.95
CA GLY A 79 -1.86 -1.30 5.02
C GLY A 79 -1.02 -1.13 3.75
N GLY A 80 0.31 -1.21 3.85
CA GLY A 80 1.22 -1.23 2.72
C GLY A 80 1.02 -2.46 1.84
N HIS A 81 0.79 -3.63 2.43
CA HIS A 81 0.39 -4.84 1.72
C HIS A 81 -0.91 -4.63 0.93
N LEU A 82 -1.94 -4.07 1.58
CA LEU A 82 -3.20 -3.75 0.89
C LEU A 82 -3.02 -2.71 -0.21
N THR A 83 -2.13 -1.73 -0.02
CA THR A 83 -1.75 -0.78 -1.07
C THR A 83 -1.19 -1.52 -2.28
N LEU A 84 -0.27 -2.45 -2.07
CA LEU A 84 0.28 -3.28 -3.16
C LEU A 84 -0.82 -4.09 -3.86
N MET A 85 -1.73 -4.71 -3.14
CA MET A 85 -2.87 -5.39 -3.75
C MET A 85 -3.74 -4.44 -4.58
N GLY A 86 -4.00 -3.25 -4.08
CA GLY A 86 -4.80 -2.24 -4.78
C GLY A 86 -4.18 -1.75 -6.08
N VAL A 87 -2.86 -1.58 -6.13
CA VAL A 87 -2.14 -1.14 -7.35
C VAL A 87 -1.88 -2.27 -8.34
N THR A 88 -1.76 -3.53 -7.89
CA THR A 88 -1.39 -4.67 -8.75
C THR A 88 -2.57 -5.55 -9.14
N SER A 89 -3.54 -5.73 -8.25
CA SER A 89 -4.56 -6.79 -8.37
C SER A 89 -5.99 -6.25 -8.48
N SER A 90 -6.17 -4.99 -8.87
CA SER A 90 -7.48 -4.32 -8.93
C SER A 90 -8.48 -4.98 -9.90
N LYS A 91 -8.01 -5.75 -10.88
CA LYS A 91 -8.85 -6.51 -11.81
C LYS A 91 -9.44 -7.79 -11.20
N HIS A 92 -8.88 -8.28 -10.11
CA HIS A 92 -9.38 -9.47 -9.42
C HIS A 92 -10.49 -9.07 -8.44
N GLN A 93 -11.70 -9.52 -8.69
CA GLN A 93 -12.83 -9.27 -7.83
C GLN A 93 -12.71 -10.11 -6.55
N SER A 94 -12.72 -9.45 -5.39
CA SER A 94 -12.51 -10.09 -4.09
C SER A 94 -13.81 -10.56 -3.41
N TYR A 95 -14.97 -10.13 -3.91
CA TYR A 95 -16.28 -10.49 -3.38
C TYR A 95 -17.36 -10.45 -4.47
N LEU A 96 -18.49 -11.11 -4.25
CA LEU A 96 -19.63 -11.04 -5.15
C LEU A 96 -20.29 -9.66 -5.08
N PRO A 97 -20.71 -9.06 -6.22
CA PRO A 97 -21.37 -7.76 -6.23
C PRO A 97 -22.60 -7.72 -5.31
N ILE A 98 -22.73 -6.65 -4.54
CA ILE A 98 -23.81 -6.44 -3.57
C ILE A 98 -24.87 -5.49 -4.18
N ASP A 99 -24.41 -4.44 -4.88
CA ASP A 99 -25.25 -3.39 -5.44
C ASP A 99 -24.65 -2.75 -6.70
N SER A 100 -25.23 -1.64 -7.16
CA SER A 100 -24.76 -0.91 -8.34
C SER A 100 -23.38 -0.28 -8.20
N ILE A 101 -22.93 0.04 -6.98
CA ILE A 101 -21.60 0.61 -6.72
C ILE A 101 -20.51 -0.39 -7.10
N ASP A 102 -20.77 -1.69 -7.01
CA ASP A 102 -19.79 -2.72 -7.36
C ASP A 102 -19.52 -2.85 -8.86
N LYS A 103 -20.31 -2.15 -9.69
CA LYS A 103 -20.01 -1.96 -11.12
C LYS A 103 -18.97 -0.87 -11.36
N VAL A 104 -18.71 -0.02 -10.36
CA VAL A 104 -17.70 1.04 -10.45
C VAL A 104 -16.29 0.43 -10.38
N PRO A 105 -15.34 0.85 -11.25
CA PRO A 105 -13.98 0.31 -11.20
C PRO A 105 -13.27 0.61 -9.87
N CYS A 106 -12.45 -0.34 -9.38
CA CYS A 106 -11.65 -0.17 -8.16
C CYS A 106 -10.14 -0.02 -8.43
N ASN A 107 -9.74 0.21 -9.67
CA ASN A 107 -8.34 0.55 -9.98
C ASN A 107 -7.98 1.93 -9.43
N VAL A 108 -6.70 2.12 -9.15
CA VAL A 108 -6.15 3.40 -8.66
C VAL A 108 -5.10 3.92 -9.61
N GLN A 109 -4.74 5.19 -9.49
CA GLN A 109 -3.80 5.87 -10.37
C GLN A 109 -2.38 5.88 -9.82
N TRP A 110 -2.22 5.70 -8.50
CA TRP A 110 -0.92 5.60 -7.85
C TRP A 110 -1.02 4.92 -6.47
N GLY A 111 0.11 4.49 -5.94
CA GLY A 111 0.23 3.94 -4.60
C GLY A 111 1.37 4.53 -3.80
N LEU A 112 1.20 4.64 -2.48
CA LEU A 112 2.26 4.94 -1.52
C LEU A 112 2.36 3.73 -0.57
N ALA A 113 3.31 2.84 -0.83
CA ALA A 113 3.52 1.62 -0.05
C ALA A 113 4.65 1.85 0.95
N THR A 114 4.31 2.15 2.20
CA THR A 114 5.27 2.43 3.26
C THR A 114 5.54 1.16 4.06
N TYR A 115 6.77 0.68 4.04
CA TYR A 115 7.23 -0.60 4.65
C TYR A 115 6.18 -1.71 4.56
N PRO A 116 5.75 -2.08 3.33
CA PRO A 116 4.74 -3.12 3.16
C PRO A 116 5.22 -4.43 3.77
N ALA A 117 4.39 -5.03 4.63
CA ALA A 117 4.66 -6.30 5.26
C ALA A 117 4.15 -7.48 4.43
N TYR A 118 4.65 -8.69 4.69
CA TYR A 118 4.15 -9.96 4.11
C TYR A 118 4.24 -10.05 2.57
N VAL A 119 5.22 -9.40 1.96
CA VAL A 119 5.33 -9.31 0.51
C VAL A 119 5.95 -10.56 -0.11
N LEU A 120 6.92 -11.17 0.58
CA LEU A 120 7.65 -12.34 0.10
C LEU A 120 7.09 -13.65 0.67
N SER A 121 7.26 -14.73 -0.09
CA SER A 121 6.94 -16.10 0.32
C SER A 121 8.09 -16.68 1.14
N ASP A 122 8.30 -16.16 2.35
CA ASP A 122 9.41 -16.55 3.22
C ASP A 122 9.02 -17.54 4.34
N GLY A 123 7.75 -17.93 4.39
CA GLY A 123 7.24 -18.86 5.41
C GLY A 123 7.14 -18.28 6.83
N SER A 124 7.57 -17.04 7.05
CA SER A 124 7.72 -16.41 8.37
C SER A 124 6.59 -15.46 8.75
N ASP A 125 5.47 -15.47 8.05
CA ASP A 125 4.41 -14.46 8.20
C ASP A 125 4.91 -13.00 8.02
N GLY A 126 6.07 -12.84 7.41
CA GLY A 126 6.63 -11.54 7.05
C GLY A 126 7.77 -11.05 7.94
N HIS A 127 8.06 -11.70 9.04
CA HIS A 127 9.30 -11.46 9.77
C HIS A 127 10.47 -12.16 9.07
N ASP A 128 11.63 -11.51 9.04
CA ASP A 128 12.89 -12.18 8.74
C ASP A 128 13.12 -13.26 9.78
N SER A 129 12.71 -14.48 9.49
CA SER A 129 13.18 -15.60 10.28
C SER A 129 14.66 -15.79 9.99
N GLU A 130 15.45 -15.98 11.02
CA GLU A 130 16.90 -16.27 10.93
C GLU A 130 17.22 -17.56 10.16
N GLY A 131 16.21 -18.31 9.74
CA GLY A 131 16.33 -19.50 8.91
C GLY A 131 16.12 -19.15 7.44
N GLY A 132 17.18 -19.17 6.65
CA GLY A 132 17.12 -18.98 5.20
C GLY A 132 16.06 -19.86 4.57
N ASN A 133 15.05 -19.24 3.97
CA ASN A 133 14.00 -19.90 3.25
C ASN A 133 14.28 -19.74 1.75
N GLU A 134 14.19 -20.84 0.99
CA GLU A 134 14.48 -20.85 -0.45
C GLU A 134 13.59 -19.89 -1.24
N ASP A 135 12.41 -19.52 -0.68
CA ASP A 135 11.42 -18.65 -1.31
C ASP A 135 11.53 -17.16 -0.90
N ARG A 136 12.57 -16.76 -0.18
CA ARG A 136 12.75 -15.36 0.31
C ARG A 136 12.67 -14.28 -0.78
N ASP A 137 12.99 -14.65 -2.01
CA ASP A 137 13.00 -13.75 -3.15
C ASP A 137 11.73 -13.79 -3.99
N VAL A 138 10.77 -14.63 -3.62
CA VAL A 138 9.55 -14.82 -4.39
C VAL A 138 8.44 -13.92 -3.86
N ILE A 139 7.96 -13.03 -4.72
CA ILE A 139 6.78 -12.20 -4.42
C ILE A 139 5.56 -13.10 -4.30
N LYS A 140 4.75 -12.91 -3.27
CA LYS A 140 3.52 -13.69 -3.05
C LYS A 140 2.54 -13.56 -4.22
N PRO A 141 1.79 -14.63 -4.53
CA PRO A 141 0.95 -14.72 -5.72
C PRO A 141 -0.26 -13.78 -5.72
N GLU A 142 -0.66 -13.24 -4.56
CA GLU A 142 -1.73 -12.25 -4.48
C GLU A 142 -1.40 -10.93 -5.18
N PHE A 143 -0.12 -10.64 -5.44
CA PHE A 143 0.32 -9.44 -6.17
C PHE A 143 0.41 -9.74 -7.68
N SER A 144 -0.64 -9.38 -8.39
CA SER A 144 -0.79 -9.67 -9.82
C SER A 144 -0.38 -8.49 -10.70
N PHE A 145 0.92 -8.37 -10.96
CA PHE A 145 1.48 -7.31 -11.79
C PHE A 145 1.08 -7.45 -13.26
N ASP A 146 0.66 -6.35 -13.88
CA ASP A 146 0.42 -6.25 -15.31
C ASP A 146 0.68 -4.81 -15.82
N VAL A 147 0.46 -4.59 -17.11
CA VAL A 147 0.67 -3.26 -17.74
C VAL A 147 -0.25 -2.16 -17.21
N LYS A 148 -1.26 -2.49 -16.42
CA LYS A 148 -2.19 -1.56 -15.75
C LYS A 148 -1.84 -1.34 -14.28
N THR A 149 -0.79 -2.00 -13.78
CA THR A 149 -0.30 -1.78 -12.43
C THR A 149 0.05 -0.31 -12.23
N ALA A 150 -0.50 0.30 -11.18
CA ALA A 150 -0.32 1.73 -10.95
C ALA A 150 1.10 2.07 -10.47
N PRO A 151 1.71 3.18 -10.91
CA PRO A 151 2.97 3.68 -10.37
C PRO A 151 2.94 3.76 -8.85
N THR A 152 4.00 3.32 -8.20
CA THR A 152 4.05 3.21 -6.74
C THR A 152 5.35 3.77 -6.19
N LEU A 153 5.25 4.57 -5.14
CA LEU A 153 6.38 4.95 -4.30
C LEU A 153 6.50 3.97 -3.14
N PHE A 154 7.67 3.37 -3.01
CA PHE A 154 8.04 2.51 -1.88
C PHE A 154 8.95 3.29 -0.93
N LEU A 155 8.60 3.27 0.36
CA LEU A 155 9.41 3.81 1.44
C LEU A 155 9.67 2.71 2.47
N HIS A 156 10.94 2.35 2.73
CA HIS A 156 11.26 1.24 3.62
C HIS A 156 12.51 1.52 4.47
N GLY A 157 12.49 1.07 5.71
CA GLY A 157 13.70 1.03 6.54
C GLY A 157 14.53 -0.22 6.22
N ASP A 158 15.84 -0.11 6.04
CA ASP A 158 16.68 -1.25 5.69
C ASP A 158 16.89 -2.25 6.85
N ALA A 159 16.70 -1.78 8.09
CA ALA A 159 16.75 -2.60 9.30
C ALA A 159 15.34 -3.02 9.79
N ASP A 160 14.36 -3.04 8.90
CA ASP A 160 12.99 -3.48 9.19
C ASP A 160 12.95 -5.01 9.29
N GLY A 161 12.26 -5.53 10.30
CA GLY A 161 12.04 -6.97 10.46
C GLY A 161 11.10 -7.58 9.40
N TYR A 162 10.35 -6.74 8.66
CA TYR A 162 9.62 -7.13 7.45
C TYR A 162 10.46 -6.73 6.24
N ALA A 163 11.23 -7.67 5.73
CA ALA A 163 12.31 -7.46 4.79
C ALA A 163 12.06 -6.36 3.74
N ALA A 164 12.91 -5.33 3.74
CA ALA A 164 12.91 -4.27 2.73
C ALA A 164 13.07 -4.85 1.31
N MET A 165 13.61 -6.06 1.20
CA MET A 165 13.71 -6.80 -0.06
C MET A 165 12.35 -7.00 -0.74
N GLY A 166 11.26 -7.11 0.02
CA GLY A 166 9.90 -7.16 -0.55
C GLY A 166 9.59 -5.92 -1.40
N SER A 167 9.90 -4.73 -0.90
CA SER A 167 9.77 -3.48 -1.67
C SER A 167 10.71 -3.43 -2.87
N VAL A 168 11.95 -3.89 -2.71
CA VAL A 168 12.95 -3.96 -3.78
C VAL A 168 12.45 -4.84 -4.93
N LYS A 169 11.98 -6.05 -4.63
CA LYS A 169 11.48 -7.00 -5.64
C LYS A 169 10.22 -6.49 -6.37
N CYS A 170 9.30 -5.84 -5.66
CA CYS A 170 8.15 -5.21 -6.28
C CYS A 170 8.55 -4.06 -7.21
N TRP A 171 9.45 -3.17 -6.75
CA TRP A 171 9.98 -2.08 -7.57
C TRP A 171 10.72 -2.61 -8.82
N GLU A 172 11.58 -3.61 -8.67
CA GLU A 172 12.28 -4.28 -9.77
C GLU A 172 11.30 -4.85 -10.80
N ARG A 173 10.24 -5.53 -10.32
CA ARG A 173 9.18 -6.08 -11.18
C ARG A 173 8.46 -4.98 -11.95
N MET A 174 8.07 -3.91 -11.29
CA MET A 174 7.42 -2.76 -11.93
C MET A 174 8.33 -2.10 -12.97
N ARG A 175 9.62 -1.90 -12.63
CA ARG A 175 10.61 -1.34 -13.54
C ARG A 175 10.79 -2.21 -14.79
N ALA A 176 10.88 -3.52 -14.65
CA ALA A 176 10.99 -4.46 -15.77
C ALA A 176 9.77 -4.41 -16.72
N MET A 177 8.61 -3.97 -16.21
CA MET A 177 7.38 -3.78 -16.98
C MET A 177 7.22 -2.34 -17.52
N GLY A 178 8.19 -1.46 -17.33
CA GLY A 178 8.14 -0.07 -17.76
C GLY A 178 7.24 0.83 -16.89
N ILE A 179 6.83 0.35 -15.71
CA ILE A 179 6.01 1.11 -14.77
C ILE A 179 6.93 2.04 -13.98
N GLN A 180 6.65 3.35 -14.04
CA GLN A 180 7.45 4.38 -13.39
C GLN A 180 7.18 4.43 -11.88
N SER A 181 7.91 3.64 -11.13
CA SER A 181 7.84 3.57 -9.67
C SER A 181 9.15 3.99 -9.03
N GLU A 182 9.09 4.40 -7.78
CA GLU A 182 10.25 4.86 -7.01
C GLU A 182 10.43 4.00 -5.76
N LEU A 183 11.69 3.90 -5.29
CA LEU A 183 12.04 3.21 -4.05
C LEU A 183 13.06 4.04 -3.28
N HIS A 184 12.75 4.32 -2.01
CA HIS A 184 13.68 4.90 -1.07
C HIS A 184 13.85 3.98 0.14
N THR A 185 15.10 3.61 0.43
CA THR A 185 15.45 2.88 1.64
C THR A 185 16.17 3.81 2.61
N PHE A 186 15.84 3.68 3.89
CA PHE A 186 16.42 4.52 4.94
C PHE A 186 17.33 3.68 5.82
N ALA A 187 18.62 3.95 5.76
CA ALA A 187 19.64 3.22 6.50
C ALA A 187 19.35 3.21 8.01
N LEU A 188 19.53 2.05 8.63
CA LEU A 188 19.38 1.82 10.07
C LEU A 188 17.95 2.08 10.60
N ARG A 189 16.93 2.20 9.75
CA ARG A 189 15.55 2.40 10.17
C ARG A 189 14.82 1.07 10.27
N LYS A 190 14.12 0.92 11.39
CA LYS A 190 13.26 -0.24 11.70
C LYS A 190 11.84 0.01 11.21
N HIS A 191 10.99 -0.97 11.43
CA HIS A 191 9.55 -0.86 11.19
C HIS A 191 8.96 0.40 11.82
N CYS A 192 7.96 1.02 11.18
CA CYS A 192 7.36 2.30 11.62
C CYS A 192 8.38 3.45 11.69
N PHE A 193 9.32 3.53 10.73
CA PHE A 193 10.39 4.52 10.72
C PHE A 193 9.90 5.98 10.76
N GLN A 194 8.69 6.25 10.25
CA GLN A 194 8.11 7.60 10.30
C GLN A 194 7.93 8.12 11.73
N LYS A 195 7.68 7.25 12.70
CA LYS A 195 7.66 7.62 14.14
C LYS A 195 9.05 8.01 14.67
N GLN A 196 10.10 7.63 13.95
CA GLN A 196 11.49 7.94 14.28
C GLN A 196 12.01 9.13 13.48
N ALA A 197 11.19 9.67 12.56
CA ALA A 197 11.57 10.79 11.72
C ALA A 197 11.68 12.07 12.57
N ALA A 198 12.85 12.73 12.52
CA ALA A 198 13.14 13.97 13.20
C ALA A 198 14.24 14.71 12.44
N PRO A 199 14.40 16.04 12.63
CA PRO A 199 15.51 16.78 12.06
C PRO A 199 16.86 16.09 12.34
N GLY A 200 17.71 15.94 11.32
CA GLY A 200 18.98 15.25 11.43
C GLY A 200 18.90 13.71 11.45
N LYS A 201 17.74 13.11 11.34
CA LYS A 201 17.56 11.68 11.13
C LYS A 201 17.38 11.35 9.66
N GLY A 202 17.93 10.23 9.19
CA GLY A 202 17.93 9.85 7.77
C GLY A 202 16.56 9.75 7.12
N SER A 203 15.50 9.45 7.88
CA SER A 203 14.12 9.36 7.39
C SER A 203 13.33 10.66 7.52
N TYR A 204 13.95 11.77 7.93
CA TYR A 204 13.24 13.03 8.18
C TYR A 204 12.52 13.59 6.93
N GLY A 205 13.14 13.47 5.77
CA GLY A 205 12.58 13.98 4.51
C GLY A 205 11.61 13.04 3.78
N TYR A 206 11.02 12.03 4.44
CA TYR A 206 10.15 11.07 3.76
C TYR A 206 8.88 11.70 3.17
N LEU A 207 8.34 12.75 3.80
CA LEU A 207 7.18 13.50 3.28
C LEU A 207 7.52 14.26 2.00
N ASP A 208 8.75 14.80 1.91
CA ASP A 208 9.21 15.47 0.71
C ASP A 208 9.31 14.46 -0.46
N ARG A 209 9.77 13.24 -0.21
CA ARG A 209 9.78 12.18 -1.24
C ARG A 209 8.38 11.83 -1.72
N ILE A 210 7.40 11.78 -0.81
CA ILE A 210 6.00 11.58 -1.18
C ILE A 210 5.52 12.72 -2.08
N TRP A 211 5.79 13.96 -1.71
CA TRP A 211 5.33 15.12 -2.47
C TRP A 211 6.01 15.24 -3.83
N ASP A 212 7.32 15.00 -3.91
CA ASP A 212 8.08 14.98 -5.15
C ASP A 212 7.48 13.95 -6.13
N PHE A 213 7.25 12.71 -5.67
CA PHE A 213 6.63 11.66 -6.48
C PHE A 213 5.25 12.07 -7.02
N LEU A 214 4.37 12.59 -6.16
CA LEU A 214 3.03 13.00 -6.54
C LEU A 214 3.06 14.18 -7.53
N THR A 215 4.00 15.10 -7.39
CA THR A 215 4.15 16.30 -8.22
C THR A 215 4.74 15.96 -9.58
N GLU A 216 5.83 15.19 -9.63
CA GLU A 216 6.48 14.79 -10.88
C GLU A 216 5.56 13.96 -11.78
N LYS A 217 4.76 13.09 -11.19
CA LYS A 217 3.76 12.29 -11.91
C LYS A 217 2.45 13.04 -12.19
N LYS A 218 2.34 14.30 -11.75
CA LYS A 218 1.13 15.14 -11.88
C LYS A 218 -0.13 14.53 -11.24
N PHE A 219 0.04 13.72 -10.20
CA PHE A 219 -1.08 13.13 -9.48
C PHE A 219 -1.79 14.12 -8.55
N ASN A 220 -1.17 15.24 -8.26
CA ASN A 220 -1.63 16.31 -7.38
C ASN A 220 -2.36 17.47 -8.09
N ARG A 221 -2.59 17.36 -9.42
CA ARG A 221 -3.23 18.41 -10.23
C ARG A 221 -4.63 18.03 -10.69
#